data_9d489f80d38b78c238a935d40336734f
#
_entry.id   9d489f80d38b78c238a935d40336734f
#
_cell.length_a   1.000
_cell.length_b   1.000
_cell.length_c   1.000
_cell.angle_alpha   90.00
_cell.angle_beta   90.00
_cell.angle_gamma   90.00
#
_symmetry.space_group_name_H-M   'P 1'
#
loop_
_entity.id
_entity.type
_entity.pdbx_description
1 polymer ?
#
loop_
_entity_poly.entity_id
_entity_poly.type
_entity_poly.pdbx_seq_one_letter_code
_entity_poly.pdbx_strand_id
1 'polypeptide(L)'
;DIDLAGSIDVDGTANLDIVDIDGAVDMATTLAVAGNVDFNGDLDVDGTANLDIVDVDGAVNFAADVTYADGADIITASAGTSNTRVGVNAGNSIASGGNYNVVVGDEAGTALTTGDDNVAVGYGALATEDEQGRNVAIGRSALNVLNAGGQGYNVAVGYTAGAAVTTGNRNTFIGALAGVTTNTGSNNVAVGLQALYANTTADNNTALGYLALTANTTGDQNTAIGQTSMDA
;
A
#
# COMPACT_ATOMS: atom_id res chain seq x y z
N ASP A 1 -57.77 -10.81 -23.12
CA ASP A 1 -56.59 -10.39 -23.92
C ASP A 1 -57.02 -9.34 -24.92
N ILE A 2 -56.32 -8.23 -24.97
CA ILE A 2 -56.48 -7.20 -26.00
C ILE A 2 -55.23 -7.32 -26.91
N ASP A 3 -55.45 -7.82 -28.13
CA ASP A 3 -54.42 -7.86 -29.16
C ASP A 3 -54.53 -6.57 -29.99
N LEU A 4 -53.49 -5.73 -29.91
CA LEU A 4 -53.39 -4.45 -30.59
C LEU A 4 -52.28 -4.51 -31.65
N ALA A 5 -52.64 -4.52 -32.91
CA ALA A 5 -51.70 -4.46 -34.04
C ALA A 5 -51.06 -3.05 -34.24
N GLY A 6 -51.28 -2.11 -33.33
CA GLY A 6 -50.81 -0.72 -33.40
C GLY A 6 -50.37 -0.14 -32.05
N SER A 7 -50.27 1.19 -31.94
CA SER A 7 -49.87 1.90 -30.74
C SER A 7 -50.97 1.98 -29.71
N ILE A 8 -50.64 1.91 -28.44
CA ILE A 8 -51.49 2.31 -27.32
C ILE A 8 -51.06 3.71 -26.89
N ASP A 9 -51.97 4.68 -26.98
CA ASP A 9 -51.78 6.03 -26.47
C ASP A 9 -52.65 6.18 -25.20
N VAL A 10 -51.97 6.51 -24.07
CA VAL A 10 -52.64 6.70 -22.78
C VAL A 10 -52.38 8.12 -22.30
N ASP A 11 -53.36 9.00 -22.42
CA ASP A 11 -53.33 10.39 -21.98
C ASP A 11 -53.27 10.58 -20.45
N GLY A 12 -53.01 9.55 -19.69
CA GLY A 12 -53.00 9.60 -18.24
C GLY A 12 -52.11 8.53 -17.63
N THR A 13 -52.49 8.01 -16.48
CA THR A 13 -51.75 6.94 -15.78
C THR A 13 -52.29 5.57 -16.19
N ALA A 14 -51.42 4.70 -16.69
CA ALA A 14 -51.70 3.28 -16.85
C ALA A 14 -51.22 2.52 -15.61
N ASN A 15 -52.13 1.89 -14.86
CA ASN A 15 -51.80 0.99 -13.76
C ASN A 15 -51.75 -0.44 -14.30
N LEU A 16 -50.56 -1.00 -14.43
CA LEU A 16 -50.33 -2.35 -14.92
C LEU A 16 -49.59 -3.16 -13.85
N ASP A 17 -50.14 -4.32 -13.52
CA ASP A 17 -49.52 -5.21 -12.50
C ASP A 17 -48.20 -5.83 -13.03
N ILE A 18 -48.19 -6.17 -14.30
CA ILE A 18 -47.02 -6.73 -15.02
C ILE A 18 -46.92 -6.05 -16.38
N VAL A 19 -45.74 -5.61 -16.74
CA VAL A 19 -45.39 -5.10 -18.07
C VAL A 19 -44.25 -5.95 -18.61
N ASP A 20 -44.53 -6.67 -19.71
CA ASP A 20 -43.50 -7.44 -20.43
C ASP A 20 -43.30 -6.77 -21.81
N ILE A 21 -42.09 -6.34 -22.09
CA ILE A 21 -41.76 -5.62 -23.32
C ILE A 21 -40.57 -6.33 -23.99
N ASP A 22 -40.85 -7.01 -25.10
CA ASP A 22 -39.85 -7.71 -25.91
C ASP A 22 -38.93 -6.79 -26.73
N GLY A 23 -39.17 -5.49 -26.70
CA GLY A 23 -38.47 -4.48 -27.49
C GLY A 23 -37.81 -3.41 -26.66
N ALA A 24 -37.27 -2.38 -27.33
CA ALA A 24 -36.71 -1.22 -26.69
C ALA A 24 -37.73 -0.37 -25.96
N VAL A 25 -37.39 0.19 -24.83
CA VAL A 25 -38.20 1.19 -24.11
C VAL A 25 -37.51 2.54 -24.24
N ASP A 26 -38.15 3.49 -24.91
CA ASP A 26 -37.70 4.89 -25.01
C ASP A 26 -38.50 5.75 -24.03
N MET A 27 -37.82 6.40 -23.11
CA MET A 27 -38.41 7.30 -22.13
C MET A 27 -37.91 8.72 -22.35
N ALA A 28 -38.79 9.59 -22.83
CA ALA A 28 -38.44 10.98 -23.10
C ALA A 28 -38.02 11.80 -21.86
N THR A 29 -38.31 11.32 -20.62
CA THR A 29 -38.00 12.05 -19.38
C THR A 29 -37.36 11.15 -18.33
N THR A 30 -38.12 10.62 -17.39
CA THR A 30 -37.58 9.94 -16.20
C THR A 30 -38.20 8.55 -16.03
N LEU A 31 -37.34 7.57 -15.72
CA LEU A 31 -37.77 6.29 -15.13
C LEU A 31 -37.61 6.38 -13.62
N ALA A 32 -38.72 6.28 -12.87
CA ALA A 32 -38.70 6.17 -11.42
C ALA A 32 -39.09 4.74 -11.02
N VAL A 33 -38.14 4.05 -10.36
CA VAL A 33 -38.33 2.68 -9.84
C VAL A 33 -38.25 2.72 -8.33
N ALA A 34 -39.30 2.35 -7.63
CA ALA A 34 -39.32 2.33 -6.17
C ALA A 34 -38.68 1.07 -5.56
N GLY A 35 -38.35 0.07 -6.37
CA GLY A 35 -37.72 -1.20 -5.97
C GLY A 35 -36.38 -1.43 -6.65
N ASN A 36 -35.95 -2.68 -6.64
CA ASN A 36 -34.69 -3.09 -7.30
C ASN A 36 -34.86 -3.07 -8.82
N VAL A 37 -33.80 -2.74 -9.53
CA VAL A 37 -33.65 -2.92 -10.98
C VAL A 37 -32.61 -4.00 -11.20
N ASP A 38 -32.95 -5.05 -11.91
CA ASP A 38 -32.04 -6.13 -12.28
C ASP A 38 -31.72 -6.02 -13.79
N PHE A 39 -30.45 -5.75 -14.08
CA PHE A 39 -29.89 -5.72 -15.42
C PHE A 39 -29.11 -7.02 -15.66
N ASN A 40 -29.71 -7.96 -16.44
CA ASN A 40 -29.03 -9.21 -16.83
C ASN A 40 -27.94 -9.02 -17.91
N GLY A 41 -27.82 -7.81 -18.44
CA GLY A 41 -26.80 -7.39 -19.41
C GLY A 41 -26.02 -6.18 -18.93
N ASP A 42 -25.45 -5.45 -19.85
CA ASP A 42 -24.65 -4.26 -19.56
C ASP A 42 -25.56 -3.05 -19.22
N LEU A 43 -25.09 -2.19 -18.31
CA LEU A 43 -25.62 -0.86 -18.06
C LEU A 43 -24.67 0.17 -18.69
N ASP A 44 -25.11 0.83 -19.77
CA ASP A 44 -24.39 1.92 -20.42
C ASP A 44 -24.99 3.26 -19.99
N VAL A 45 -24.16 4.17 -19.45
CA VAL A 45 -24.56 5.50 -18.99
C VAL A 45 -23.70 6.55 -19.68
N ASP A 46 -24.24 7.19 -20.72
CA ASP A 46 -23.56 8.28 -21.45
C ASP A 46 -23.37 9.56 -20.63
N GLY A 47 -24.02 9.68 -19.50
CA GLY A 47 -24.00 10.87 -18.64
C GLY A 47 -23.39 10.60 -17.26
N THR A 48 -23.94 11.27 -16.26
CA THR A 48 -23.52 11.11 -14.86
C THR A 48 -24.40 10.09 -14.15
N ALA A 49 -23.79 9.06 -13.57
CA ALA A 49 -24.45 8.18 -12.61
C ALA A 49 -24.23 8.72 -11.19
N ASN A 50 -25.29 9.18 -10.52
CA ASN A 50 -25.26 9.56 -9.11
C ASN A 50 -25.71 8.36 -8.27
N LEU A 51 -24.77 7.74 -7.58
CA LEU A 51 -25.00 6.55 -6.77
C LEU A 51 -24.58 6.84 -5.32
N ASP A 52 -25.48 6.62 -4.38
CA ASP A 52 -25.18 6.82 -2.95
C ASP A 52 -24.20 5.76 -2.44
N ILE A 53 -24.33 4.53 -2.90
CA ILE A 53 -23.44 3.41 -2.60
C ILE A 53 -23.23 2.60 -3.88
N VAL A 54 -21.98 2.25 -4.17
CA VAL A 54 -21.61 1.30 -5.21
C VAL A 54 -20.94 0.11 -4.55
N ASP A 55 -21.62 -1.04 -4.58
CA ASP A 55 -21.06 -2.30 -4.11
C ASP A 55 -20.79 -3.19 -5.34
N VAL A 56 -19.54 -3.57 -5.53
CA VAL A 56 -19.10 -4.34 -6.70
C VAL A 56 -18.35 -5.58 -6.25
N ASP A 57 -18.95 -6.74 -6.42
CA ASP A 57 -18.33 -8.03 -6.08
C ASP A 57 -17.17 -8.43 -7.02
N GLY A 58 -17.05 -7.77 -8.16
CA GLY A 58 -16.05 -8.04 -9.19
C GLY A 58 -14.96 -6.98 -9.30
N ALA A 59 -14.12 -7.12 -10.31
CA ALA A 59 -13.13 -6.11 -10.63
C ALA A 59 -13.78 -4.86 -11.24
N VAL A 60 -13.31 -3.68 -10.84
CA VAL A 60 -13.67 -2.39 -11.45
C VAL A 60 -12.53 -1.91 -12.31
N ASN A 61 -12.79 -1.65 -13.59
CA ASN A 61 -11.83 -1.09 -14.53
C ASN A 61 -12.18 0.38 -14.82
N PHE A 62 -11.25 1.27 -14.50
CA PHE A 62 -11.36 2.68 -14.86
C PHE A 62 -10.45 2.95 -16.06
N ALA A 63 -11.03 3.33 -17.21
CA ALA A 63 -10.28 3.66 -18.43
C ALA A 63 -9.62 5.04 -18.39
N ALA A 64 -9.93 5.84 -17.37
CA ALA A 64 -9.40 7.19 -17.14
C ALA A 64 -9.09 7.38 -15.64
N ASP A 65 -8.65 8.59 -15.28
CA ASP A 65 -8.31 8.94 -13.90
C ASP A 65 -9.52 8.83 -12.96
N VAL A 66 -9.26 8.39 -11.73
CA VAL A 66 -10.25 8.42 -10.64
C VAL A 66 -10.01 9.68 -9.81
N THR A 67 -10.98 10.58 -9.81
CA THR A 67 -10.92 11.81 -9.02
C THR A 67 -11.78 11.68 -7.77
N TYR A 68 -11.18 11.91 -6.62
CA TYR A 68 -11.88 11.98 -5.34
C TYR A 68 -12.23 13.45 -5.03
N ALA A 69 -13.44 13.70 -4.56
CA ALA A 69 -13.86 15.04 -4.13
C ALA A 69 -13.08 15.47 -2.86
N ASP A 70 -13.01 16.79 -2.61
CA ASP A 70 -12.41 17.32 -1.38
C ASP A 70 -13.07 16.70 -0.14
N GLY A 71 -12.25 16.20 0.78
CA GLY A 71 -12.72 15.52 1.99
C GLY A 71 -13.09 14.04 1.80
N ALA A 72 -12.89 13.47 0.61
CA ALA A 72 -13.09 12.04 0.39
C ALA A 72 -11.81 11.24 0.71
N ASP A 73 -11.96 10.13 1.40
CA ASP A 73 -10.87 9.22 1.79
C ASP A 73 -10.84 7.97 0.92
N ILE A 74 -9.63 7.45 0.66
CA ILE A 74 -9.45 6.09 0.13
C ILE A 74 -9.22 5.17 1.32
N ILE A 75 -10.22 4.37 1.66
CA ILE A 75 -10.12 3.40 2.74
C ILE A 75 -9.84 2.03 2.14
N THR A 76 -8.67 1.47 2.42
CA THR A 76 -8.33 0.09 2.04
C THR A 76 -8.68 -0.85 3.19
N ALA A 77 -9.57 -1.80 2.94
CA ALA A 77 -10.01 -2.74 3.99
C ALA A 77 -8.84 -3.61 4.47
N SER A 78 -8.60 -3.61 5.78
CA SER A 78 -7.70 -4.54 6.47
C SER A 78 -8.29 -4.87 7.84
N ALA A 79 -7.83 -5.93 8.48
CA ALA A 79 -8.31 -6.27 9.82
C ALA A 79 -7.89 -5.25 10.91
N GLY A 80 -6.83 -4.46 10.65
CA GLY A 80 -6.41 -3.33 11.49
C GLY A 80 -7.09 -2.01 11.09
N THR A 81 -6.73 -0.92 11.74
CA THR A 81 -7.32 0.41 11.56
C THR A 81 -6.40 1.33 10.75
N SER A 82 -6.97 2.08 9.82
CA SER A 82 -6.26 3.17 9.09
C SER A 82 -4.99 2.71 8.36
N ASN A 83 -5.03 1.55 7.74
CA ASN A 83 -3.93 1.06 6.91
C ASN A 83 -4.16 1.43 5.43
N THR A 84 -3.09 1.83 4.73
CA THR A 84 -3.09 2.00 3.28
C THR A 84 -2.34 0.84 2.64
N ARG A 85 -2.98 0.08 1.75
CA ARG A 85 -2.43 -1.09 1.09
C ARG A 85 -2.61 -0.98 -0.42
N VAL A 86 -1.50 -0.99 -1.17
CA VAL A 86 -1.53 -0.92 -2.64
C VAL A 86 -0.49 -1.88 -3.22
N GLY A 87 -0.92 -2.88 -3.92
CA GLY A 87 -0.06 -3.90 -4.55
C GLY A 87 -0.47 -5.33 -4.20
N VAL A 88 0.03 -6.29 -4.98
CA VAL A 88 -0.23 -7.71 -4.74
C VAL A 88 0.41 -8.13 -3.42
N ASN A 89 -0.34 -8.79 -2.56
CA ASN A 89 0.07 -9.21 -1.22
C ASN A 89 0.57 -8.09 -0.29
N ALA A 90 0.43 -6.80 -0.65
CA ALA A 90 0.82 -5.70 0.22
C ALA A 90 0.07 -5.79 1.57
N GLY A 91 0.81 -5.98 2.67
CA GLY A 91 0.25 -6.08 4.03
C GLY A 91 -0.86 -7.12 4.18
N ASN A 92 -0.82 -8.23 3.45
CA ASN A 92 -1.91 -9.22 3.42
C ASN A 92 -2.10 -9.98 4.74
N SER A 93 -1.10 -9.97 5.63
CA SER A 93 -1.16 -10.59 6.95
C SER A 93 -1.63 -9.63 8.06
N ILE A 94 -1.89 -8.34 7.76
CA ILE A 94 -2.29 -7.37 8.79
C ILE A 94 -3.55 -7.86 9.49
N ALA A 95 -3.42 -8.05 10.80
CA ALA A 95 -4.46 -8.54 11.70
C ALA A 95 -5.09 -7.38 12.51
N SER A 96 -6.08 -7.71 13.33
CA SER A 96 -6.63 -6.76 14.30
C SER A 96 -5.53 -6.35 15.29
N GLY A 97 -5.24 -5.07 15.39
CA GLY A 97 -4.14 -4.53 16.17
C GLY A 97 -3.01 -3.94 15.32
N GLY A 98 -2.85 -4.34 14.05
CA GLY A 98 -1.92 -3.70 13.12
C GLY A 98 -2.53 -2.44 12.51
N ASN A 99 -2.09 -1.26 12.94
CA ASN A 99 -2.74 0.00 12.63
C ASN A 99 -1.76 1.02 12.01
N TYR A 100 -2.30 2.00 11.30
CA TYR A 100 -1.57 3.15 10.78
C TYR A 100 -0.38 2.80 9.87
N ASN A 101 -0.44 1.66 9.18
CA ASN A 101 0.61 1.25 8.26
C ASN A 101 0.36 1.77 6.84
N VAL A 102 1.42 2.21 6.17
CA VAL A 102 1.42 2.52 4.73
C VAL A 102 2.23 1.45 4.01
N VAL A 103 1.59 0.63 3.20
CA VAL A 103 2.19 -0.51 2.52
C VAL A 103 1.91 -0.44 1.02
N VAL A 104 2.93 -0.12 0.24
CA VAL A 104 2.79 0.10 -1.21
C VAL A 104 3.85 -0.68 -1.98
N GLY A 105 3.42 -1.60 -2.80
CA GLY A 105 4.30 -2.45 -3.62
C GLY A 105 3.97 -3.93 -3.45
N ASP A 106 4.31 -4.70 -4.46
CA ASP A 106 4.18 -6.16 -4.41
C ASP A 106 5.05 -6.74 -3.29
N GLU A 107 4.49 -7.64 -2.48
CA GLU A 107 5.12 -8.26 -1.30
C GLU A 107 5.62 -7.26 -0.22
N ALA A 108 5.25 -5.99 -0.28
CA ALA A 108 5.60 -5.04 0.79
C ALA A 108 4.85 -5.39 2.08
N GLY A 109 5.54 -5.38 3.22
CA GLY A 109 4.95 -5.64 4.54
C GLY A 109 4.14 -6.94 4.63
N THR A 110 4.50 -7.96 3.86
CA THR A 110 3.71 -9.19 3.71
C THR A 110 3.46 -9.91 5.03
N ALA A 111 4.44 -9.92 5.93
CA ALA A 111 4.33 -10.58 7.23
C ALA A 111 3.77 -9.69 8.35
N LEU A 112 3.54 -8.39 8.11
CA LEU A 112 2.96 -7.51 9.14
C LEU A 112 1.66 -8.10 9.70
N THR A 113 1.60 -8.28 11.01
CA THR A 113 0.42 -8.76 11.72
C THR A 113 -0.15 -7.69 12.63
N THR A 114 0.47 -7.43 13.76
CA THR A 114 0.04 -6.43 14.75
C THR A 114 0.96 -5.22 14.85
N GLY A 115 2.00 -5.14 14.00
CA GLY A 115 2.91 -3.99 13.96
C GLY A 115 2.21 -2.70 13.53
N ASP A 116 2.49 -1.60 14.23
CA ASP A 116 1.88 -0.28 14.02
C ASP A 116 2.88 0.72 13.42
N ASP A 117 2.34 1.77 12.80
CA ASP A 117 3.11 2.95 12.38
C ASP A 117 4.25 2.64 11.41
N ASN A 118 4.14 1.59 10.58
CA ASN A 118 5.17 1.26 9.60
C ASN A 118 4.89 1.91 8.24
N VAL A 119 5.97 2.28 7.55
CA VAL A 119 5.93 2.68 6.14
C VAL A 119 6.78 1.69 5.33
N ALA A 120 6.15 0.92 4.45
CA ALA A 120 6.81 -0.01 3.55
C ALA A 120 6.45 0.31 2.10
N VAL A 121 7.39 0.84 1.33
CA VAL A 121 7.16 1.24 -0.06
C VAL A 121 8.22 0.61 -0.98
N GLY A 122 7.79 -0.26 -1.86
CA GLY A 122 8.63 -0.97 -2.82
C GLY A 122 8.48 -2.48 -2.72
N TYR A 123 8.86 -3.19 -3.78
CA TYR A 123 8.84 -4.66 -3.81
C TYR A 123 9.60 -5.26 -2.62
N GLY A 124 8.94 -6.08 -1.81
CA GLY A 124 9.54 -6.77 -0.67
C GLY A 124 10.11 -5.86 0.41
N ALA A 125 9.74 -4.58 0.47
CA ALA A 125 10.09 -3.70 1.58
C ALA A 125 9.42 -4.19 2.87
N LEU A 126 10.20 -4.33 3.96
CA LEU A 126 9.71 -4.77 5.28
C LEU A 126 8.93 -6.10 5.22
N ALA A 127 9.37 -7.05 4.39
CA ALA A 127 8.58 -8.24 4.06
C ALA A 127 8.43 -9.25 5.21
N THR A 128 9.34 -9.28 6.17
CA THR A 128 9.35 -10.27 7.26
C THR A 128 9.02 -9.70 8.64
N GLU A 129 8.83 -8.39 8.77
CA GLU A 129 8.41 -7.75 10.02
C GLU A 129 6.98 -8.17 10.35
N ASP A 130 6.72 -8.64 11.58
CA ASP A 130 5.40 -9.15 11.97
C ASP A 130 4.70 -8.33 13.06
N GLU A 131 5.31 -8.10 14.21
CA GLU A 131 4.65 -7.47 15.37
C GLU A 131 5.19 -6.09 15.73
N GLN A 132 6.34 -5.70 15.19
CA GLN A 132 6.99 -4.44 15.56
C GLN A 132 6.52 -3.28 14.69
N GLY A 133 6.69 -2.10 15.23
CA GLY A 133 6.26 -0.87 14.58
C GLY A 133 7.35 0.17 14.43
N ARG A 134 6.94 1.27 13.81
CA ARG A 134 7.72 2.51 13.67
C ARG A 134 8.97 2.36 12.82
N ASN A 135 8.86 1.55 11.76
CA ASN A 135 9.91 1.41 10.77
C ASN A 135 9.52 2.14 9.48
N VAL A 136 10.50 2.71 8.81
CA VAL A 136 10.37 3.28 7.47
C VAL A 136 11.27 2.52 6.51
N ALA A 137 10.69 1.79 5.58
CA ALA A 137 11.38 1.04 4.55
C ALA A 137 10.91 1.49 3.16
N ILE A 138 11.73 2.27 2.46
CA ILE A 138 11.39 2.81 1.13
C ILE A 138 12.45 2.37 0.12
N GLY A 139 12.07 1.54 -0.80
CA GLY A 139 12.93 0.96 -1.83
C GLY A 139 12.77 -0.55 -1.92
N ARG A 140 13.15 -1.11 -3.08
CA ARG A 140 13.11 -2.55 -3.26
C ARG A 140 13.95 -3.25 -2.18
N SER A 141 13.33 -4.16 -1.44
CA SER A 141 13.94 -4.97 -0.38
C SER A 141 14.63 -4.14 0.74
N ALA A 142 14.20 -2.90 0.98
CA ALA A 142 14.64 -2.15 2.17
C ALA A 142 14.10 -2.86 3.43
N LEU A 143 14.97 -3.08 4.44
CA LEU A 143 14.65 -3.82 5.68
C LEU A 143 13.94 -5.16 5.43
N ASN A 144 14.29 -5.86 4.37
CA ASN A 144 13.54 -7.03 3.89
C ASN A 144 13.37 -8.13 4.94
N VAL A 145 14.41 -8.40 5.74
CA VAL A 145 14.43 -9.50 6.73
C VAL A 145 14.33 -9.02 8.18
N LEU A 146 13.92 -7.77 8.39
CA LEU A 146 13.77 -7.24 9.74
C LEU A 146 12.66 -8.02 10.48
N ASN A 147 12.99 -8.46 11.70
CA ASN A 147 12.07 -8.99 12.69
C ASN A 147 12.67 -8.73 14.07
N ALA A 148 12.49 -7.49 14.53
CA ALA A 148 13.19 -6.98 15.72
C ALA A 148 12.37 -7.19 16.97
N GLY A 149 12.43 -8.13 17.76
CA GLY A 149 11.66 -8.44 18.99
C GLY A 149 11.19 -7.28 19.91
N GLY A 150 11.12 -6.04 19.42
CA GLY A 150 10.69 -4.82 20.10
C GLY A 150 10.46 -3.68 19.12
N GLN A 151 10.29 -2.43 19.57
CA GLN A 151 10.12 -1.28 18.67
C GLN A 151 11.34 -1.09 17.78
N GLY A 152 11.14 -1.09 16.46
CA GLY A 152 12.24 -1.06 15.48
C GLY A 152 12.91 0.31 15.37
N TYR A 153 12.14 1.37 15.12
CA TYR A 153 12.62 2.73 14.86
C TYR A 153 13.72 2.79 13.77
N ASN A 154 13.68 1.89 12.81
CA ASN A 154 14.63 1.90 11.70
C ASN A 154 14.09 2.75 10.55
N VAL A 155 14.99 3.48 9.91
CA VAL A 155 14.72 4.21 8.66
C VAL A 155 15.66 3.68 7.59
N ALA A 156 15.13 3.09 6.53
CA ALA A 156 15.89 2.63 5.38
C ALA A 156 15.27 3.15 4.08
N VAL A 157 16.02 3.97 3.36
CA VAL A 157 15.59 4.58 2.10
C VAL A 157 16.63 4.29 1.02
N GLY A 158 16.29 3.43 0.09
CA GLY A 158 17.16 3.04 -1.01
C GLY A 158 17.02 1.56 -1.38
N TYR A 159 17.52 1.20 -2.56
CA TYR A 159 17.61 -0.19 -3.01
C TYR A 159 18.41 -1.01 -2.00
N THR A 160 17.79 -2.03 -1.41
CA THR A 160 18.37 -2.93 -0.40
C THR A 160 19.02 -2.23 0.81
N ALA A 161 18.63 -1.01 1.16
CA ALA A 161 19.11 -0.36 2.37
C ALA A 161 18.71 -1.19 3.60
N GLY A 162 19.69 -1.54 4.45
CA GLY A 162 19.50 -2.35 5.63
C GLY A 162 18.89 -3.74 5.38
N ALA A 163 19.05 -4.32 4.18
CA ALA A 163 18.32 -5.53 3.77
C ALA A 163 18.59 -6.77 4.65
N ALA A 164 19.76 -6.85 5.29
CA ALA A 164 20.12 -7.97 6.18
C ALA A 164 19.83 -7.68 7.68
N VAL A 165 19.26 -6.54 8.02
CA VAL A 165 18.91 -6.25 9.43
C VAL A 165 17.87 -7.25 9.90
N THR A 166 18.19 -7.99 10.96
CA THR A 166 17.27 -8.95 11.57
C THR A 166 16.66 -8.39 12.85
N THR A 167 17.48 -8.08 13.86
CA THR A 167 17.03 -7.57 15.16
C THR A 167 17.59 -6.20 15.53
N GLY A 168 18.43 -5.61 14.67
CA GLY A 168 18.97 -4.26 14.87
C GLY A 168 17.87 -3.20 14.91
N ASN A 169 18.00 -2.22 15.78
CA ASN A 169 17.04 -1.15 15.94
C ASN A 169 17.67 0.25 15.95
N ARG A 170 16.85 1.28 15.74
CA ARG A 170 17.28 2.69 15.71
C ARG A 170 18.38 2.97 14.68
N ASN A 171 18.36 2.29 13.56
CA ASN A 171 19.29 2.52 12.46
C ASN A 171 18.69 3.50 11.44
N THR A 172 19.52 4.33 10.84
CA THR A 172 19.18 5.21 9.72
C THR A 172 20.08 4.90 8.53
N PHE A 173 19.54 4.28 7.50
CA PHE A 173 20.22 3.88 6.28
C PHE A 173 19.60 4.60 5.07
N ILE A 174 20.31 5.55 4.49
CA ILE A 174 19.82 6.34 3.34
C ILE A 174 20.83 6.23 2.18
N GLY A 175 20.41 5.58 1.13
CA GLY A 175 21.23 5.30 -0.05
C GLY A 175 21.14 3.83 -0.45
N ALA A 176 21.38 3.53 -1.71
CA ALA A 176 21.42 2.14 -2.17
C ALA A 176 22.54 1.38 -1.43
N LEU A 177 22.22 0.18 -0.94
CA LEU A 177 23.16 -0.68 -0.22
C LEU A 177 23.73 -0.06 1.08
N ALA A 178 23.19 1.04 1.60
CA ALA A 178 23.60 1.59 2.89
C ALA A 178 23.26 0.59 4.01
N GLY A 179 24.22 0.24 4.85
CA GLY A 179 24.06 -0.72 5.94
C GLY A 179 23.57 -2.11 5.52
N VAL A 180 23.78 -2.50 4.26
CA VAL A 180 23.13 -3.68 3.65
C VAL A 180 23.39 -4.99 4.37
N THR A 181 24.59 -5.17 4.97
CA THR A 181 24.97 -6.39 5.72
C THR A 181 24.79 -6.24 7.23
N THR A 182 24.32 -5.09 7.72
CA THR A 182 24.02 -4.91 9.14
C THR A 182 22.96 -5.94 9.55
N ASN A 183 23.27 -6.74 10.55
CA ASN A 183 22.41 -7.82 11.00
C ASN A 183 21.75 -7.45 12.34
N THR A 184 22.53 -7.37 13.41
CA THR A 184 22.03 -7.06 14.76
C THR A 184 22.48 -5.68 15.26
N GLY A 185 23.36 -5.00 14.52
CA GLY A 185 23.87 -3.67 14.89
C GLY A 185 22.76 -2.64 15.03
N SER A 186 22.85 -1.80 16.04
CA SER A 186 21.86 -0.80 16.42
C SER A 186 22.45 0.61 16.52
N ASN A 187 21.59 1.62 16.47
CA ASN A 187 21.97 3.03 16.59
C ASN A 187 22.99 3.49 15.52
N ASN A 188 23.00 2.91 14.34
CA ASN A 188 23.91 3.28 13.27
C ASN A 188 23.24 4.29 12.31
N VAL A 189 24.03 5.24 11.83
CA VAL A 189 23.65 6.17 10.78
C VAL A 189 24.54 5.95 9.56
N ALA A 190 23.97 5.55 8.42
CA ALA A 190 24.67 5.42 7.16
C ALA A 190 23.94 6.18 6.05
N VAL A 191 24.57 7.22 5.53
CA VAL A 191 23.98 8.07 4.46
C VAL A 191 24.96 8.14 3.29
N GLY A 192 24.56 7.54 2.18
CA GLY A 192 25.35 7.45 0.96
C GLY A 192 25.30 6.04 0.36
N LEU A 193 25.63 5.94 -0.94
CA LEU A 193 25.75 4.64 -1.60
C LEU A 193 26.82 3.81 -0.92
N GLN A 194 26.47 2.61 -0.43
CA GLN A 194 27.34 1.68 0.26
C GLN A 194 28.01 2.24 1.54
N ALA A 195 27.49 3.29 2.15
CA ALA A 195 27.91 3.72 3.46
C ALA A 195 27.65 2.59 4.48
N LEU A 196 28.61 2.30 5.35
CA LEU A 196 28.57 1.22 6.36
C LEU A 196 28.21 -0.16 5.75
N TYR A 197 28.71 -0.45 4.57
CA TYR A 197 28.32 -1.63 3.78
C TYR A 197 28.59 -2.96 4.50
N ALA A 198 29.79 -3.16 5.04
CA ALA A 198 30.23 -4.44 5.62
C ALA A 198 29.86 -4.60 7.11
N ASN A 199 29.19 -3.63 7.73
CA ASN A 199 28.80 -3.71 9.14
C ASN A 199 27.92 -4.94 9.39
N THR A 200 28.21 -5.68 10.44
CA THR A 200 27.38 -6.85 10.81
C THR A 200 26.70 -6.67 12.16
N THR A 201 27.46 -6.47 13.20
CA THR A 201 26.98 -6.43 14.59
C THR A 201 27.31 -5.13 15.31
N ALA A 202 28.10 -4.25 14.69
CA ALA A 202 28.59 -3.05 15.34
C ALA A 202 27.52 -1.99 15.57
N ASP A 203 27.64 -1.31 16.69
CA ASP A 203 26.71 -0.30 17.17
C ASP A 203 27.30 1.12 17.12
N ASN A 204 26.38 2.10 17.12
CA ASN A 204 26.72 3.52 17.36
C ASN A 204 27.68 4.12 16.33
N ASN A 205 27.68 3.66 15.09
CA ASN A 205 28.52 4.20 14.03
C ASN A 205 27.79 5.27 13.22
N THR A 206 28.53 6.29 12.78
CA THR A 206 28.05 7.33 11.86
C THR A 206 28.90 7.33 10.59
N ALA A 207 28.33 6.98 9.46
CA ALA A 207 28.95 6.99 8.14
C ALA A 207 28.19 7.93 7.20
N LEU A 208 28.79 9.02 6.79
CA LEU A 208 28.19 10.01 5.89
C LEU A 208 29.08 10.22 4.67
N GLY A 209 28.66 9.70 3.54
CA GLY A 209 29.36 9.80 2.26
C GLY A 209 29.35 8.50 1.48
N TYR A 210 29.64 8.58 0.18
CA TYR A 210 29.83 7.41 -0.68
C TYR A 210 30.96 6.53 -0.14
N LEU A 211 30.69 5.24 0.11
CA LEU A 211 31.65 4.28 0.68
C LEU A 211 32.26 4.71 2.05
N ALA A 212 31.65 5.62 2.80
CA ALA A 212 32.14 5.94 4.14
C ALA A 212 31.99 4.72 5.06
N LEU A 213 33.04 4.38 5.79
CA LEU A 213 33.12 3.26 6.75
C LEU A 213 32.73 1.90 6.12
N THR A 214 33.02 1.70 4.84
CA THR A 214 32.53 0.56 4.06
C THR A 214 33.09 -0.78 4.54
N ALA A 215 34.31 -0.81 5.06
CA ALA A 215 35.00 -2.03 5.54
C ALA A 215 34.78 -2.35 7.03
N ASN A 216 34.10 -1.49 7.78
CA ASN A 216 33.81 -1.74 9.19
C ASN A 216 32.86 -2.94 9.35
N THR A 217 33.26 -3.93 10.09
CA THR A 217 32.43 -5.13 10.36
C THR A 217 31.86 -5.15 11.79
N THR A 218 32.71 -4.89 12.77
CA THR A 218 32.42 -5.03 14.22
C THR A 218 32.91 -3.87 15.08
N GLY A 219 33.48 -2.83 14.48
CA GLY A 219 33.95 -1.65 15.24
C GLY A 219 32.81 -0.73 15.63
N ASP A 220 32.68 -0.43 16.91
CA ASP A 220 31.67 0.46 17.46
C ASP A 220 32.13 1.90 17.56
N GLN A 221 31.16 2.83 17.66
CA GLN A 221 31.34 4.24 18.02
C GLN A 221 32.27 5.01 17.06
N ASN A 222 32.32 4.62 15.79
CA ASN A 222 33.09 5.33 14.78
C ASN A 222 32.29 6.43 14.14
N THR A 223 32.96 7.53 13.76
CA THR A 223 32.39 8.59 12.95
C THR A 223 33.25 8.81 11.72
N ALA A 224 32.70 8.57 10.55
CA ALA A 224 33.31 8.75 9.24
C ALA A 224 32.47 9.69 8.38
N ILE A 225 33.01 10.84 8.01
CA ILE A 225 32.34 11.84 7.17
C ILE A 225 33.23 12.13 5.95
N GLY A 226 32.65 11.98 4.78
CA GLY A 226 33.32 12.17 3.49
C GLY A 226 33.36 10.90 2.66
N GLN A 227 33.56 11.06 1.36
CA GLN A 227 33.70 9.93 0.43
C GLN A 227 34.89 9.06 0.85
N THR A 228 34.69 7.72 0.91
CA THR A 228 35.69 6.72 1.28
C THR A 228 36.40 6.99 2.60
N SER A 229 35.78 7.75 3.50
CA SER A 229 36.33 8.03 4.82
C SER A 229 36.35 6.75 5.67
N MET A 230 37.50 6.43 6.30
CA MET A 230 37.72 5.23 7.12
C MET A 230 37.41 3.92 6.38
N ASP A 231 37.79 3.82 5.10
CA ASP A 231 37.56 2.66 4.23
C ASP A 231 38.64 1.57 4.35
N ALA A 232 39.66 1.74 5.20
CA ALA A 232 40.79 0.84 5.37
C ALA A 232 40.75 0.09 6.69
#